data_1bffa597515d472e659344dfb86918dd
#
_entry.id   1bffa597515d472e659344dfb86918dd
#
_cell.length_a   1.000
_cell.length_b   1.000
_cell.length_c   1.000
_cell.angle_alpha   90.00
_cell.angle_beta   90.00
_cell.angle_gamma   90.00
#
_symmetry.space_group_name_H-M   'P 1'
#
loop_
_entity.id
_entity.type
_entity.pdbx_description
1 polymer ?
#
loop_
_entity_poly.entity_id
_entity_poly.type
_entity_poly.pdbx_seq_one_letter_code
_entity_poly.pdbx_strand_id
1 'polypeptide(L)'
;MKKSGNILIVDDNRGVLTALQLLLKPYFDKITVLSSPVTLPATLREDTWQAVLLDMNFTSGINTGNEGLYWLHEIKKQYPALPVVLFTAYADIDLAVRGIKEGATDFIVKPWDNGKLVETLLNAAQNAPASGKKTATTPASTASSMYWGESPAMQQLRMLVEKVAATDANILITGENGTGKEMLAREIHALSARHRKEMVSVDMGAITESLFESELFGHVKGAFTDAHTDRPGKFEVADQSTLFLDEIGNLPYHLQAKLLTAIQRRSIVRVGSNTPVPVDIRLICATNRNLSEMADKGEFREDLLYRINTIHLEIPALRERQEDIIPLAERFITRFCKQYGKPALRLDNAAREKLMLHPWSGNIRELEHAIEKAVIICDGTFLSAGLFQLQRRNEAPEMPAASTLEDMEKQMIRRTLDKCGGNLSAVASQLGITRQTLYNKMKKYGL
;
A
#
# COMPACT_ATOMS: atom_id res chain seq x y z
N MET A 1 -35.11 23.57 -9.68
CA MET A 1 -33.89 23.31 -8.91
C MET A 1 -32.71 24.02 -9.57
N LYS A 2 -31.82 24.67 -8.82
CA LYS A 2 -30.63 25.30 -9.38
C LYS A 2 -29.68 24.18 -9.78
N LYS A 3 -29.25 24.17 -11.05
CA LYS A 3 -28.32 23.14 -11.54
C LYS A 3 -26.90 23.33 -10.98
N SER A 4 -26.12 22.27 -10.91
CA SER A 4 -24.83 22.24 -10.22
C SER A 4 -23.60 22.32 -11.13
N GLY A 5 -23.72 23.05 -12.28
CA GLY A 5 -22.60 23.26 -13.22
C GLY A 5 -22.31 22.07 -14.14
N ASN A 6 -21.07 21.91 -14.57
CA ASN A 6 -20.68 20.96 -15.63
C ASN A 6 -20.08 19.68 -15.03
N ILE A 7 -20.50 18.53 -15.53
CA ILE A 7 -19.97 17.22 -15.15
C ILE A 7 -19.37 16.49 -16.36
N LEU A 8 -18.23 15.83 -16.14
CA LEU A 8 -17.57 14.98 -17.12
C LEU A 8 -17.71 13.51 -16.70
N ILE A 9 -18.14 12.65 -17.60
CA ILE A 9 -18.33 11.21 -17.36
C ILE A 9 -17.46 10.44 -18.33
N VAL A 10 -16.67 9.52 -17.82
CA VAL A 10 -15.73 8.69 -18.59
C VAL A 10 -16.02 7.23 -18.30
N ASP A 11 -16.53 6.48 -19.29
CA ASP A 11 -16.89 5.06 -19.17
C ASP A 11 -16.85 4.44 -20.59
N ASP A 12 -16.30 3.26 -20.78
CA ASP A 12 -16.22 2.61 -22.08
C ASP A 12 -17.57 2.04 -22.57
N ASN A 13 -18.51 1.85 -21.64
CA ASN A 13 -19.84 1.32 -21.94
C ASN A 13 -20.82 2.41 -22.37
N ARG A 14 -21.14 2.45 -23.66
CA ARG A 14 -22.08 3.42 -24.23
C ARG A 14 -23.48 3.38 -23.61
N GLY A 15 -23.94 2.19 -23.18
CA GLY A 15 -25.24 2.06 -22.49
C GLY A 15 -25.24 2.75 -21.14
N VAL A 16 -24.19 2.62 -20.38
CA VAL A 16 -23.96 3.32 -19.10
C VAL A 16 -23.92 4.83 -19.31
N LEU A 17 -23.13 5.30 -20.29
CA LEU A 17 -23.05 6.72 -20.63
C LEU A 17 -24.43 7.33 -20.98
N THR A 18 -25.23 6.65 -21.79
CA THR A 18 -26.58 7.11 -22.16
C THR A 18 -27.51 7.16 -20.95
N ALA A 19 -27.49 6.12 -20.09
CA ALA A 19 -28.31 6.07 -18.88
C ALA A 19 -27.95 7.20 -17.93
N LEU A 20 -26.65 7.44 -17.70
CA LEU A 20 -26.17 8.52 -16.83
C LEU A 20 -26.49 9.91 -17.38
N GLN A 21 -26.38 10.13 -18.69
CA GLN A 21 -26.78 11.39 -19.30
C GLN A 21 -28.25 11.70 -19.07
N LEU A 22 -29.15 10.73 -19.24
CA LEU A 22 -30.58 10.91 -19.00
C LEU A 22 -30.88 11.17 -17.54
N LEU A 23 -30.24 10.40 -16.63
CA LEU A 23 -30.44 10.52 -15.20
C LEU A 23 -29.97 11.87 -14.66
N LEU A 24 -28.81 12.38 -15.12
CA LEU A 24 -28.18 13.58 -14.55
C LEU A 24 -28.63 14.88 -15.22
N LYS A 25 -29.34 14.83 -16.36
CA LYS A 25 -29.82 16.00 -17.11
C LYS A 25 -30.63 17.02 -16.28
N PRO A 26 -31.45 16.64 -15.28
CA PRO A 26 -32.15 17.58 -14.43
C PRO A 26 -31.25 18.34 -13.43
N TYR A 27 -30.04 17.78 -13.11
CA TYR A 27 -29.21 18.22 -12.00
C TYR A 27 -28.00 19.04 -12.42
N PHE A 28 -27.48 18.86 -13.68
CA PHE A 28 -26.28 19.53 -14.18
C PHE A 28 -26.60 20.40 -15.40
N ASP A 29 -25.80 21.49 -15.58
CA ASP A 29 -25.96 22.41 -16.70
C ASP A 29 -25.46 21.79 -18.00
N LYS A 30 -24.28 21.19 -17.95
CA LYS A 30 -23.63 20.47 -19.07
C LYS A 30 -23.16 19.11 -18.62
N ILE A 31 -23.43 18.09 -19.44
CA ILE A 31 -22.95 16.73 -19.23
C ILE A 31 -22.16 16.34 -20.46
N THR A 32 -20.86 16.15 -20.30
CA THR A 32 -19.99 15.65 -21.37
C THR A 32 -19.63 14.21 -21.05
N VAL A 33 -19.68 13.34 -22.06
CA VAL A 33 -19.35 11.92 -21.90
C VAL A 33 -18.20 11.55 -22.83
N LEU A 34 -17.29 10.73 -22.35
CA LEU A 34 -16.18 10.16 -23.09
C LEU A 34 -16.25 8.65 -23.00
N SER A 35 -16.19 7.99 -24.16
CA SER A 35 -16.10 6.52 -24.24
C SER A 35 -14.67 5.99 -24.14
N SER A 36 -13.69 6.88 -24.06
CA SER A 36 -12.28 6.54 -23.88
C SER A 36 -11.59 7.65 -23.09
N PRO A 37 -10.73 7.31 -22.13
CA PRO A 37 -10.01 8.29 -21.31
C PRO A 37 -8.88 8.99 -22.07
N VAL A 38 -8.50 8.57 -23.28
CA VAL A 38 -7.40 9.13 -24.07
C VAL A 38 -7.60 10.63 -24.38
N THR A 39 -8.85 11.04 -24.60
CA THR A 39 -9.21 12.46 -24.89
C THR A 39 -9.44 13.27 -23.62
N LEU A 40 -9.42 12.67 -22.45
CA LEU A 40 -9.68 13.30 -21.16
C LEU A 40 -8.82 14.55 -20.89
N PRO A 41 -7.47 14.56 -21.13
CA PRO A 41 -6.64 15.75 -20.88
C PRO A 41 -7.01 16.94 -21.80
N ALA A 42 -7.46 16.69 -23.01
CA ALA A 42 -7.92 17.74 -23.92
C ALA A 42 -9.25 18.32 -23.45
N THR A 43 -10.22 17.45 -23.16
CA THR A 43 -11.56 17.84 -22.72
C THR A 43 -11.54 18.60 -21.38
N LEU A 44 -10.65 18.25 -20.46
CA LEU A 44 -10.50 18.96 -19.19
C LEU A 44 -10.05 20.43 -19.36
N ARG A 45 -9.36 20.76 -20.46
CA ARG A 45 -8.89 22.13 -20.77
C ARG A 45 -9.96 23.00 -21.45
N GLU A 46 -10.97 22.39 -22.05
CA GLU A 46 -11.97 23.08 -22.86
C GLU A 46 -13.04 23.80 -22.01
N ASP A 47 -13.24 23.35 -20.76
CA ASP A 47 -14.32 23.88 -19.92
C ASP A 47 -13.96 23.85 -18.42
N THR A 48 -14.82 24.45 -17.58
CA THR A 48 -14.71 24.35 -16.13
C THR A 48 -15.62 23.24 -15.63
N TRP A 49 -15.04 22.28 -14.91
CA TRP A 49 -15.72 21.08 -14.43
C TRP A 49 -15.93 21.15 -12.91
N GLN A 50 -17.13 20.80 -12.45
CA GLN A 50 -17.45 20.73 -11.03
C GLN A 50 -17.25 19.32 -10.46
N ALA A 51 -17.37 18.29 -11.30
CA ALA A 51 -17.05 16.92 -10.91
C ALA A 51 -16.69 16.06 -12.14
N VAL A 52 -15.93 15.01 -11.92
CA VAL A 52 -15.64 13.94 -12.89
C VAL A 52 -16.12 12.62 -12.32
N LEU A 53 -16.92 11.86 -13.09
CA LEU A 53 -17.22 10.45 -12.82
C LEU A 53 -16.33 9.61 -13.72
N LEU A 54 -15.47 8.78 -13.15
CA LEU A 54 -14.41 8.06 -13.84
C LEU A 54 -14.54 6.55 -13.63
N ASP A 55 -14.71 5.80 -14.70
CA ASP A 55 -14.68 4.34 -14.63
C ASP A 55 -13.28 3.83 -14.27
N MET A 56 -13.25 2.70 -13.59
CA MET A 56 -12.00 2.08 -13.14
C MET A 56 -11.37 1.18 -14.19
N ASN A 57 -12.14 0.69 -15.18
CA ASN A 57 -11.67 -0.25 -16.21
C ASN A 57 -12.17 0.18 -17.59
N PHE A 58 -11.25 0.37 -18.53
CA PHE A 58 -11.54 0.79 -19.91
C PHE A 58 -11.21 -0.27 -20.98
N THR A 59 -10.64 -1.42 -20.56
CA THR A 59 -10.27 -2.51 -21.46
C THR A 59 -11.12 -3.74 -21.17
N SER A 60 -11.93 -4.17 -22.14
CA SER A 60 -12.79 -5.35 -22.04
C SER A 60 -11.98 -6.61 -21.72
N GLY A 61 -12.18 -7.21 -20.56
CA GLY A 61 -11.62 -8.51 -20.18
C GLY A 61 -10.48 -8.47 -19.14
N ILE A 62 -9.98 -7.30 -18.76
CA ILE A 62 -8.94 -7.16 -17.71
C ILE A 62 -9.45 -6.24 -16.61
N ASN A 63 -10.05 -6.80 -15.57
CA ASN A 63 -10.58 -6.06 -14.42
C ASN A 63 -9.50 -5.79 -13.36
N THR A 64 -8.46 -5.02 -13.67
CA THR A 64 -7.41 -4.68 -12.70
C THR A 64 -7.64 -3.34 -11.99
N GLY A 65 -8.53 -2.47 -12.51
CA GLY A 65 -8.81 -1.13 -11.97
C GLY A 65 -7.62 -0.16 -12.02
N ASN A 66 -6.46 -0.61 -12.47
CA ASN A 66 -5.25 0.21 -12.52
C ASN A 66 -5.35 1.35 -13.55
N GLU A 67 -6.18 1.19 -14.60
CA GLU A 67 -6.40 2.24 -15.60
C GLU A 67 -7.12 3.45 -14.99
N GLY A 68 -8.18 3.21 -14.21
CA GLY A 68 -8.89 4.27 -13.51
C GLY A 68 -8.03 5.02 -12.49
N LEU A 69 -7.19 4.30 -11.74
CA LEU A 69 -6.23 4.91 -10.81
C LEU A 69 -5.18 5.76 -11.55
N TYR A 70 -4.67 5.28 -12.67
CA TYR A 70 -3.76 6.07 -13.52
C TYR A 70 -4.38 7.40 -13.96
N TRP A 71 -5.62 7.36 -14.49
CA TRP A 71 -6.31 8.56 -14.93
C TRP A 71 -6.72 9.47 -13.77
N LEU A 72 -7.08 8.91 -12.62
CA LEU A 72 -7.28 9.68 -11.39
C LEU A 72 -6.02 10.47 -11.03
N HIS A 73 -4.86 9.82 -11.04
CA HIS A 73 -3.58 10.45 -10.75
C HIS A 73 -3.27 11.58 -11.75
N GLU A 74 -3.46 11.35 -13.05
CA GLU A 74 -3.24 12.38 -14.09
C GLU A 74 -4.20 13.57 -13.95
N ILE A 75 -5.48 13.33 -13.61
CA ILE A 75 -6.43 14.41 -13.31
C ILE A 75 -5.95 15.20 -12.09
N LYS A 76 -5.63 14.53 -11.01
CA LYS A 76 -5.25 15.18 -9.73
C LYS A 76 -3.93 15.92 -9.82
N LYS A 77 -3.01 15.48 -10.64
CA LYS A 77 -1.74 16.17 -10.92
C LYS A 77 -1.94 17.54 -11.59
N GLN A 78 -2.89 17.63 -12.52
CA GLN A 78 -3.18 18.88 -13.25
C GLN A 78 -4.27 19.72 -12.59
N TYR A 79 -5.25 19.07 -11.95
CA TYR A 79 -6.41 19.69 -11.33
C TYR A 79 -6.63 19.11 -9.91
N PRO A 80 -5.76 19.45 -8.93
CA PRO A 80 -5.81 18.85 -7.57
C PRO A 80 -7.15 19.07 -6.85
N ALA A 81 -7.79 20.21 -7.12
CA ALA A 81 -9.06 20.61 -6.49
C ALA A 81 -10.31 20.05 -7.20
N LEU A 82 -10.18 19.46 -8.40
CA LEU A 82 -11.30 18.92 -9.15
C LEU A 82 -11.82 17.64 -8.50
N PRO A 83 -13.08 17.57 -8.05
CA PRO A 83 -13.66 16.37 -7.48
C PRO A 83 -13.73 15.25 -8.52
N VAL A 84 -13.22 14.06 -8.17
CA VAL A 84 -13.30 12.85 -8.97
C VAL A 84 -14.00 11.76 -8.18
N VAL A 85 -15.10 11.25 -8.72
CA VAL A 85 -15.84 10.10 -8.17
C VAL A 85 -15.52 8.89 -9.02
N LEU A 86 -15.08 7.81 -8.40
CA LEU A 86 -14.74 6.57 -9.09
C LEU A 86 -15.98 5.70 -9.31
N PHE A 87 -16.03 5.00 -10.43
CA PHE A 87 -17.14 4.13 -10.80
C PHE A 87 -16.60 2.70 -11.00
N THR A 88 -16.93 1.79 -10.09
CA THR A 88 -16.28 0.46 -10.00
C THR A 88 -17.29 -0.69 -10.03
N ALA A 89 -16.86 -1.87 -10.50
CA ALA A 89 -17.65 -3.09 -10.42
C ALA A 89 -17.62 -3.72 -9.01
N TYR A 90 -18.60 -4.55 -8.69
CA TYR A 90 -18.90 -5.09 -7.36
C TYR A 90 -17.77 -5.83 -6.61
N ALA A 91 -16.67 -6.19 -7.27
CA ALA A 91 -15.61 -7.04 -6.70
C ALA A 91 -14.38 -6.28 -6.14
N ASP A 92 -14.31 -4.94 -6.27
CA ASP A 92 -13.06 -4.19 -6.08
C ASP A 92 -13.14 -3.12 -4.97
N ILE A 93 -13.60 -3.50 -3.78
CA ILE A 93 -13.62 -2.60 -2.60
C ILE A 93 -12.20 -2.13 -2.25
N ASP A 94 -11.20 -3.00 -2.36
CA ASP A 94 -9.80 -2.64 -2.11
C ASP A 94 -9.29 -1.59 -3.10
N LEU A 95 -9.75 -1.67 -4.34
CA LEU A 95 -9.42 -0.71 -5.39
C LEU A 95 -10.09 0.65 -5.17
N ALA A 96 -11.35 0.66 -4.72
CA ALA A 96 -12.05 1.87 -4.34
C ALA A 96 -11.38 2.58 -3.16
N VAL A 97 -10.94 1.81 -2.14
CA VAL A 97 -10.17 2.34 -0.99
C VAL A 97 -8.83 2.92 -1.45
N ARG A 98 -8.14 2.28 -2.39
CA ARG A 98 -6.92 2.84 -2.99
C ARG A 98 -7.19 4.15 -3.73
N GLY A 99 -8.26 4.21 -4.53
CA GLY A 99 -8.65 5.41 -5.25
C GLY A 99 -8.93 6.61 -4.31
N ILE A 100 -9.59 6.39 -3.19
CA ILE A 100 -9.79 7.43 -2.16
C ILE A 100 -8.45 7.91 -1.60
N LYS A 101 -7.51 7.00 -1.33
CA LYS A 101 -6.15 7.35 -0.86
C LYS A 101 -5.35 8.15 -1.89
N GLU A 102 -5.59 7.92 -3.17
CA GLU A 102 -4.96 8.63 -4.29
C GLU A 102 -5.68 9.94 -4.65
N GLY A 103 -6.68 10.34 -3.86
CA GLY A 103 -7.32 11.65 -3.95
C GLY A 103 -8.67 11.65 -4.65
N ALA A 104 -9.29 10.50 -4.93
CA ALA A 104 -10.69 10.48 -5.32
C ALA A 104 -11.56 11.05 -4.20
N THR A 105 -12.63 11.74 -4.58
CA THR A 105 -13.54 12.37 -3.62
C THR A 105 -14.49 11.33 -3.02
N ASP A 106 -14.93 10.37 -3.84
CA ASP A 106 -15.83 9.29 -3.44
C ASP A 106 -15.79 8.15 -4.49
N PHE A 107 -16.54 7.07 -4.25
CA PHE A 107 -16.75 6.00 -5.23
C PHE A 107 -18.19 5.50 -5.26
N ILE A 108 -18.59 4.95 -6.41
CA ILE A 108 -19.92 4.38 -6.64
C ILE A 108 -19.73 2.97 -7.22
N VAL A 109 -20.49 2.00 -6.71
CA VAL A 109 -20.41 0.59 -7.15
C VAL A 109 -21.46 0.30 -8.21
N LYS A 110 -21.07 -0.40 -9.29
CA LYS A 110 -21.98 -0.95 -10.32
C LYS A 110 -22.53 -2.32 -9.89
N PRO A 111 -23.83 -2.60 -9.95
CA PRO A 111 -24.92 -1.71 -10.34
C PRO A 111 -25.24 -0.69 -9.25
N TRP A 112 -25.63 0.51 -9.64
CA TRP A 112 -25.83 1.66 -8.75
C TRP A 112 -27.31 1.90 -8.40
N ASP A 113 -27.54 2.55 -7.27
CA ASP A 113 -28.80 3.20 -6.93
C ASP A 113 -28.83 4.62 -7.49
N ASN A 114 -29.88 4.98 -8.22
CA ASN A 114 -29.99 6.29 -8.88
C ASN A 114 -30.00 7.46 -7.89
N GLY A 115 -30.66 7.31 -6.71
CA GLY A 115 -30.73 8.35 -5.70
C GLY A 115 -29.36 8.62 -5.08
N LYS A 116 -28.65 7.54 -4.68
CA LYS A 116 -27.32 7.61 -4.09
C LYS A 116 -26.28 8.15 -5.08
N LEU A 117 -26.34 7.76 -6.36
CA LEU A 117 -25.45 8.27 -7.39
C LEU A 117 -25.61 9.78 -7.58
N VAL A 118 -26.87 10.27 -7.70
CA VAL A 118 -27.16 11.70 -7.83
C VAL A 118 -26.68 12.47 -6.59
N GLU A 119 -26.97 11.98 -5.40
CA GLU A 119 -26.55 12.60 -4.14
C GLU A 119 -25.01 12.71 -4.04
N THR A 120 -24.29 11.62 -4.31
CA THR A 120 -22.82 11.60 -4.30
C THR A 120 -22.22 12.62 -5.27
N LEU A 121 -22.73 12.69 -6.51
CA LEU A 121 -22.21 13.61 -7.52
C LEU A 121 -22.56 15.08 -7.21
N LEU A 122 -23.73 15.36 -6.64
CA LEU A 122 -24.12 16.71 -6.21
C LEU A 122 -23.26 17.17 -5.03
N ASN A 123 -23.01 16.31 -4.05
CA ASN A 123 -22.13 16.60 -2.91
C ASN A 123 -20.70 16.87 -3.38
N ALA A 124 -20.19 16.07 -4.31
CA ALA A 124 -18.87 16.30 -4.91
C ALA A 124 -18.81 17.66 -5.63
N ALA A 125 -19.81 18.00 -6.44
CA ALA A 125 -19.85 19.24 -7.20
C ALA A 125 -20.01 20.50 -6.32
N GLN A 126 -20.72 20.41 -5.19
CA GLN A 126 -20.93 21.55 -4.26
C GLN A 126 -19.69 21.84 -3.41
N ASN A 127 -18.86 20.84 -3.13
CA ASN A 127 -17.61 20.98 -2.38
C ASN A 127 -16.42 21.39 -3.25
N ALA A 128 -16.63 21.65 -4.55
CA ALA A 128 -15.60 22.16 -5.43
C ALA A 128 -15.24 23.61 -5.04
N PRO A 129 -13.99 23.95 -4.72
CA PRO A 129 -13.60 25.33 -4.44
C PRO A 129 -13.82 26.19 -5.69
N ALA A 130 -14.55 27.30 -5.54
CA ALA A 130 -14.82 28.25 -6.62
C ALA A 130 -13.51 28.73 -7.26
N SER A 131 -13.45 28.66 -8.58
CA SER A 131 -12.31 29.05 -9.39
C SER A 131 -12.00 30.55 -9.22
N GLY A 132 -10.90 30.86 -8.58
CA GLY A 132 -10.43 32.25 -8.43
C GLY A 132 -8.96 32.32 -8.06
N LYS A 133 -8.13 32.68 -9.06
CA LYS A 133 -6.75 33.15 -8.99
C LYS A 133 -5.66 32.23 -8.44
N LYS A 134 -4.75 31.89 -9.35
CA LYS A 134 -3.38 31.41 -9.05
C LYS A 134 -2.74 32.29 -7.98
N THR A 135 -2.66 31.80 -6.78
CA THR A 135 -1.59 32.12 -5.86
C THR A 135 -0.82 30.83 -5.68
N ALA A 136 0.39 30.81 -6.15
CA ALA A 136 1.37 29.80 -5.84
C ALA A 136 1.63 29.87 -4.32
N THR A 137 0.81 29.19 -3.58
CA THR A 137 1.13 28.75 -2.23
C THR A 137 1.63 27.33 -2.38
N THR A 138 2.93 27.20 -2.31
CA THR A 138 3.60 25.94 -1.97
C THR A 138 2.71 25.23 -0.93
N PRO A 139 2.22 24.00 -1.16
CA PRO A 139 1.65 23.26 -0.07
C PRO A 139 2.82 23.07 0.90
N ALA A 140 2.72 23.76 2.05
CA ALA A 140 3.48 23.34 3.20
C ALA A 140 3.10 21.87 3.38
N SER A 141 4.02 20.98 3.04
CA SER A 141 3.96 19.59 3.38
C SER A 141 3.75 19.57 4.90
N THR A 142 2.54 19.29 5.35
CA THR A 142 2.38 18.62 6.61
C THR A 142 2.99 17.24 6.38
N ALA A 143 4.32 17.21 6.28
CA ALA A 143 5.08 16.01 6.43
C ALA A 143 4.65 15.47 7.77
N SER A 144 3.84 14.43 7.75
CA SER A 144 3.54 13.64 8.93
C SER A 144 4.89 13.17 9.41
N SER A 145 5.50 13.90 10.37
CA SER A 145 6.76 13.50 10.95
C SER A 145 6.59 12.11 11.51
N MET A 146 7.55 11.24 11.26
CA MET A 146 7.56 9.88 11.78
C MET A 146 7.33 9.92 13.30
N TYR A 147 6.40 9.09 13.77
CA TYR A 147 6.27 8.89 15.22
C TYR A 147 7.35 7.94 15.70
N TRP A 148 8.30 8.45 16.46
CA TRP A 148 9.45 7.69 16.92
C TRP A 148 9.18 6.77 18.12
N GLY A 149 8.04 6.96 18.79
CA GLY A 149 7.71 6.17 19.97
C GLY A 149 8.61 6.46 21.18
N GLU A 150 8.38 5.71 22.23
CA GLU A 150 9.14 5.80 23.50
C GLU A 150 10.03 4.58 23.74
N SER A 151 9.88 3.53 22.93
CA SER A 151 10.64 2.28 23.05
C SER A 151 12.14 2.52 22.87
N PRO A 152 13.01 1.87 23.66
CA PRO A 152 14.46 2.03 23.56
C PRO A 152 15.00 1.71 22.17
N ALA A 153 14.45 0.70 21.49
CA ALA A 153 14.85 0.31 20.14
C ALA A 153 14.60 1.43 19.12
N MET A 154 13.42 2.08 19.18
CA MET A 154 13.10 3.18 18.28
C MET A 154 13.91 4.44 18.59
N GLN A 155 14.25 4.70 19.85
CA GLN A 155 15.12 5.82 20.22
C GLN A 155 16.57 5.60 19.72
N GLN A 156 17.09 4.37 19.81
CA GLN A 156 18.39 4.03 19.22
C GLN A 156 18.39 4.20 17.70
N LEU A 157 17.34 3.71 17.03
CA LEU A 157 17.17 3.89 15.58
C LEU A 157 17.13 5.38 15.21
N ARG A 158 16.41 6.21 15.98
CA ARG A 158 16.35 7.66 15.78
C ARG A 158 17.73 8.32 15.85
N MET A 159 18.49 8.01 16.88
CA MET A 159 19.86 8.56 17.03
C MET A 159 20.77 8.17 15.84
N LEU A 160 20.62 6.94 15.33
CA LEU A 160 21.36 6.49 14.16
C LEU A 160 20.91 7.24 12.90
N VAL A 161 19.62 7.41 12.71
CA VAL A 161 19.05 8.16 11.57
C VAL A 161 19.52 9.61 11.58
N GLU A 162 19.52 10.29 12.69
CA GLU A 162 20.01 11.67 12.82
C GLU A 162 21.48 11.81 12.40
N LYS A 163 22.31 10.80 12.69
CA LYS A 163 23.73 10.78 12.27
C LYS A 163 23.90 10.53 10.76
N VAL A 164 23.13 9.57 10.21
CA VAL A 164 23.32 9.15 8.82
C VAL A 164 22.56 10.01 7.83
N ALA A 165 21.52 10.73 8.25
CA ALA A 165 20.70 11.57 7.38
C ALA A 165 21.51 12.65 6.68
N ALA A 166 22.50 13.24 7.32
CA ALA A 166 23.37 14.27 6.77
C ALA A 166 24.37 13.74 5.72
N THR A 167 24.51 12.42 5.56
CA THR A 167 25.46 11.81 4.62
C THR A 167 24.78 11.41 3.31
N ASP A 168 25.57 11.20 2.25
CA ASP A 168 25.10 10.63 0.97
C ASP A 168 25.27 9.09 0.90
N ALA A 169 25.51 8.41 2.02
CA ALA A 169 25.64 6.98 2.06
C ALA A 169 24.34 6.27 1.64
N ASN A 170 24.48 5.16 0.92
CA ASN A 170 23.34 4.30 0.62
C ASN A 170 22.81 3.64 1.91
N ILE A 171 21.52 3.54 2.03
CA ILE A 171 20.85 3.01 3.21
C ILE A 171 19.97 1.84 2.81
N LEU A 172 20.09 0.73 3.54
CA LEU A 172 19.19 -0.40 3.46
C LEU A 172 18.33 -0.44 4.71
N ILE A 173 17.02 -0.32 4.54
CA ILE A 173 16.02 -0.42 5.60
C ILE A 173 15.41 -1.82 5.56
N THR A 174 15.52 -2.58 6.65
CA THR A 174 14.85 -3.87 6.79
C THR A 174 13.79 -3.82 7.89
N GLY A 175 12.86 -4.74 7.82
CA GLY A 175 11.77 -4.89 8.79
C GLY A 175 10.55 -5.51 8.16
N GLU A 176 9.68 -6.06 8.99
CA GLU A 176 8.44 -6.71 8.55
C GLU A 176 7.51 -5.76 7.79
N ASN A 177 6.52 -6.35 7.10
CA ASN A 177 5.50 -5.55 6.42
C ASN A 177 4.70 -4.72 7.44
N GLY A 178 4.46 -3.45 7.09
CA GLY A 178 3.67 -2.55 7.92
C GLY A 178 4.41 -1.94 9.12
N THR A 179 5.75 -2.10 9.26
CA THR A 179 6.55 -1.49 10.33
C THR A 179 6.82 0.00 10.15
N GLY A 180 6.66 0.52 8.91
CA GLY A 180 6.85 1.94 8.59
C GLY A 180 8.13 2.26 7.82
N LYS A 181 8.66 1.33 7.02
CA LYS A 181 9.90 1.50 6.22
C LYS A 181 9.86 2.75 5.33
N GLU A 182 8.75 2.99 4.63
CA GLU A 182 8.59 4.18 3.80
C GLU A 182 8.60 5.49 4.63
N MET A 183 7.94 5.48 5.80
CA MET A 183 7.94 6.65 6.68
C MET A 183 9.35 6.97 7.18
N LEU A 184 10.14 5.95 7.50
CA LEU A 184 11.55 6.11 7.89
C LEU A 184 12.37 6.68 6.72
N ALA A 185 12.19 6.20 5.49
CA ALA A 185 12.86 6.74 4.33
C ALA A 185 12.54 8.23 4.09
N ARG A 186 11.26 8.61 4.24
CA ARG A 186 10.82 10.01 4.16
C ARG A 186 11.44 10.88 5.25
N GLU A 187 11.54 10.39 6.47
CA GLU A 187 12.18 11.11 7.58
C GLU A 187 13.68 11.32 7.32
N ILE A 188 14.39 10.26 6.87
CA ILE A 188 15.80 10.35 6.47
C ILE A 188 16.00 11.38 5.35
N HIS A 189 15.11 11.40 4.36
CA HIS A 189 15.17 12.38 3.29
C HIS A 189 14.93 13.80 3.79
N ALA A 190 13.92 14.00 4.65
CA ALA A 190 13.59 15.30 5.23
C ALA A 190 14.74 15.89 6.07
N LEU A 191 15.51 15.04 6.75
CA LEU A 191 16.69 15.43 7.54
C LEU A 191 17.97 15.56 6.68
N SER A 192 17.93 15.24 5.38
CA SER A 192 19.10 15.25 4.50
C SER A 192 19.37 16.62 3.86
N ALA A 193 20.58 16.78 3.31
CA ALA A 193 20.92 17.96 2.50
C ALA A 193 20.06 18.09 1.22
N ARG A 194 19.42 16.98 0.80
CA ARG A 194 18.61 16.89 -0.42
C ARG A 194 17.11 17.17 -0.20
N HIS A 195 16.68 17.53 1.00
CA HIS A 195 15.28 17.74 1.41
C HIS A 195 14.50 18.77 0.58
N ARG A 196 15.20 19.64 -0.17
CA ARG A 196 14.57 20.67 -1.01
C ARG A 196 13.87 20.12 -2.24
N LYS A 197 14.30 18.98 -2.75
CA LYS A 197 13.64 18.25 -3.84
C LYS A 197 12.79 17.11 -3.28
N GLU A 198 11.74 16.76 -3.95
CA GLU A 198 10.90 15.63 -3.53
C GLU A 198 11.65 14.31 -3.65
N MET A 199 11.46 13.43 -2.70
CA MET A 199 11.92 12.04 -2.75
C MET A 199 11.15 11.28 -3.83
N VAL A 200 11.85 10.64 -4.75
CA VAL A 200 11.24 9.76 -5.75
C VAL A 200 11.12 8.36 -5.18
N SER A 201 9.90 7.89 -4.99
CA SER A 201 9.59 6.57 -4.42
C SER A 201 9.16 5.61 -5.52
N VAL A 202 9.68 4.39 -5.47
CA VAL A 202 9.35 3.29 -6.40
C VAL A 202 9.07 2.04 -5.59
N ASP A 203 7.86 1.52 -5.70
CA ASP A 203 7.48 0.22 -5.14
C ASP A 203 7.78 -0.86 -6.18
N MET A 204 8.78 -1.68 -5.89
CA MET A 204 9.21 -2.76 -6.78
C MET A 204 8.20 -3.92 -6.82
N GLY A 205 7.30 -4.02 -5.85
CA GLY A 205 6.20 -5.00 -5.86
C GLY A 205 5.03 -4.61 -6.76
N ALA A 206 4.90 -3.31 -7.08
CA ALA A 206 3.80 -2.80 -7.90
C ALA A 206 4.12 -2.76 -9.41
N ILE A 207 5.39 -2.92 -9.81
CA ILE A 207 5.81 -2.86 -11.21
C ILE A 207 5.82 -4.27 -11.80
N THR A 208 5.25 -4.44 -12.99
CA THR A 208 5.34 -5.70 -13.72
C THR A 208 6.76 -5.91 -14.27
N GLU A 209 7.23 -7.16 -14.34
CA GLU A 209 8.61 -7.50 -14.73
C GLU A 209 9.03 -6.87 -16.05
N SER A 210 8.14 -6.84 -17.03
CA SER A 210 8.40 -6.26 -18.37
C SER A 210 8.58 -4.73 -18.36
N LEU A 211 8.10 -4.03 -17.34
CA LEU A 211 8.17 -2.58 -17.25
C LEU A 211 9.29 -2.07 -16.32
N PHE A 212 9.90 -2.92 -15.50
CA PHE A 212 10.93 -2.52 -14.55
C PHE A 212 12.05 -1.70 -15.20
N GLU A 213 12.57 -2.20 -16.31
CA GLU A 213 13.70 -1.56 -16.97
C GLU A 213 13.35 -0.18 -17.50
N SER A 214 12.20 -0.07 -18.17
CA SER A 214 11.68 1.19 -18.70
C SER A 214 11.31 2.20 -17.59
N GLU A 215 10.71 1.75 -16.49
CA GLU A 215 10.36 2.64 -15.38
C GLU A 215 11.59 3.14 -14.63
N LEU A 216 12.58 2.28 -14.37
CA LEU A 216 13.78 2.69 -13.63
C LEU A 216 14.73 3.53 -14.48
N PHE A 217 15.04 3.09 -15.70
CA PHE A 217 16.10 3.66 -16.52
C PHE A 217 15.60 4.54 -17.67
N GLY A 218 14.27 4.53 -17.94
CA GLY A 218 13.68 5.25 -19.07
C GLY A 218 13.88 4.54 -20.40
N HIS A 219 13.26 5.07 -21.45
CA HIS A 219 13.37 4.55 -22.81
C HIS A 219 13.39 5.68 -23.83
N VAL A 220 13.96 5.39 -25.01
CA VAL A 220 13.85 6.24 -26.18
C VAL A 220 12.74 5.75 -27.10
N LYS A 221 12.21 6.63 -27.92
CA LYS A 221 11.22 6.29 -28.94
C LYS A 221 11.70 5.12 -29.80
N GLY A 222 10.82 4.11 -29.99
CA GLY A 222 11.12 2.91 -30.76
C GLY A 222 11.90 1.83 -30.01
N ALA A 223 12.15 1.97 -28.72
CA ALA A 223 12.85 0.97 -27.90
C ALA A 223 12.07 -0.37 -27.81
N PHE A 224 10.76 -0.32 -27.90
CA PHE A 224 9.83 -1.46 -27.97
C PHE A 224 8.53 -1.03 -28.67
N THR A 225 7.62 -1.98 -28.94
CA THR A 225 6.44 -1.79 -29.82
C THR A 225 5.59 -0.58 -29.43
N ASP A 226 5.44 -0.29 -28.13
CA ASP A 226 4.61 0.80 -27.61
C ASP A 226 5.40 2.04 -27.18
N ALA A 227 6.69 2.09 -27.45
CA ALA A 227 7.54 3.25 -27.14
C ALA A 227 7.36 4.38 -28.16
N HIS A 228 6.27 5.11 -28.09
CA HIS A 228 5.92 6.18 -29.03
C HIS A 228 6.69 7.48 -28.80
N THR A 229 7.19 7.72 -27.58
CA THR A 229 7.92 8.92 -27.17
C THR A 229 9.10 8.56 -26.27
N ASP A 230 10.07 9.47 -26.16
CA ASP A 230 11.10 9.37 -25.12
C ASP A 230 10.49 9.57 -23.74
N ARG A 231 10.87 8.71 -22.78
CA ARG A 231 10.43 8.85 -21.40
C ARG A 231 11.63 8.74 -20.44
N PRO A 232 11.85 9.73 -19.55
CA PRO A 232 12.87 9.63 -18.52
C PRO A 232 12.51 8.58 -17.47
N GLY A 233 13.51 7.85 -16.99
CA GLY A 233 13.35 6.88 -15.92
C GLY A 233 13.37 7.52 -14.53
N LYS A 234 13.03 6.73 -13.50
CA LYS A 234 13.02 7.19 -12.10
C LYS A 234 14.38 7.66 -11.61
N PHE A 235 15.47 7.09 -12.13
CA PHE A 235 16.82 7.56 -11.85
C PHE A 235 17.05 9.01 -12.31
N GLU A 236 16.59 9.36 -13.50
CA GLU A 236 16.68 10.71 -14.03
C GLU A 236 15.77 11.69 -13.28
N VAL A 237 14.55 11.25 -12.96
CA VAL A 237 13.59 12.07 -12.19
C VAL A 237 14.12 12.35 -10.78
N ALA A 238 14.87 11.40 -10.19
CA ALA A 238 15.48 11.53 -8.87
C ALA A 238 16.81 12.31 -8.87
N ASP A 239 17.26 12.84 -10.01
CA ASP A 239 18.53 13.56 -10.08
C ASP A 239 18.61 14.72 -9.08
N GLN A 240 19.71 14.82 -8.34
CA GLN A 240 19.95 15.77 -7.23
C GLN A 240 18.96 15.58 -6.06
N SER A 241 18.30 14.41 -5.94
CA SER A 241 17.37 14.08 -4.87
C SER A 241 17.68 12.70 -4.26
N THR A 242 16.70 12.13 -3.58
CA THR A 242 16.74 10.77 -3.03
C THR A 242 15.85 9.86 -3.86
N LEU A 243 16.40 8.72 -4.30
CA LEU A 243 15.64 7.62 -4.88
C LEU A 243 15.38 6.57 -3.80
N PHE A 244 14.12 6.31 -3.52
CA PHE A 244 13.69 5.28 -2.60
C PHE A 244 13.14 4.08 -3.37
N LEU A 245 13.77 2.92 -3.21
CA LEU A 245 13.33 1.65 -3.80
C LEU A 245 12.72 0.76 -2.70
N ASP A 246 11.41 0.70 -2.65
CA ASP A 246 10.70 -0.20 -1.71
C ASP A 246 10.62 -1.60 -2.28
N GLU A 247 10.70 -2.60 -1.40
CA GLU A 247 10.68 -4.03 -1.71
C GLU A 247 11.75 -4.44 -2.75
N ILE A 248 13.00 -3.96 -2.56
CA ILE A 248 14.14 -4.22 -3.47
C ILE A 248 14.41 -5.71 -3.71
N GLY A 249 14.02 -6.59 -2.78
CA GLY A 249 14.09 -8.04 -2.94
C GLY A 249 13.20 -8.60 -4.06
N ASN A 250 12.30 -7.80 -4.64
CA ASN A 250 11.48 -8.19 -5.79
C ASN A 250 12.13 -7.83 -7.15
N LEU A 251 13.30 -7.15 -7.14
CA LEU A 251 13.99 -6.80 -8.38
C LEU A 251 14.48 -8.06 -9.12
N PRO A 252 14.09 -8.31 -10.37
CA PRO A 252 14.54 -9.44 -11.15
C PRO A 252 16.06 -9.52 -11.24
N TYR A 253 16.61 -10.74 -11.13
CA TYR A 253 18.04 -10.96 -11.06
C TYR A 253 18.85 -10.30 -12.18
N HIS A 254 18.33 -10.34 -13.42
CA HIS A 254 18.99 -9.74 -14.59
C HIS A 254 19.08 -8.20 -14.51
N LEU A 255 18.15 -7.54 -13.81
CA LEU A 255 18.16 -6.07 -13.63
C LEU A 255 19.05 -5.62 -12.49
N GLN A 256 19.40 -6.52 -11.56
CA GLN A 256 20.29 -6.20 -10.44
C GLN A 256 21.68 -5.77 -10.93
N ALA A 257 22.18 -6.35 -12.03
CA ALA A 257 23.45 -5.95 -12.65
C ALA A 257 23.39 -4.52 -13.23
N LYS A 258 22.25 -4.14 -13.81
CA LYS A 258 22.04 -2.77 -14.32
C LYS A 258 21.95 -1.76 -13.18
N LEU A 259 21.22 -2.10 -12.12
CA LEU A 259 21.15 -1.29 -10.91
C LEU A 259 22.54 -1.08 -10.29
N LEU A 260 23.32 -2.14 -10.15
CA LEU A 260 24.70 -2.04 -9.65
C LEU A 260 25.54 -1.07 -10.50
N THR A 261 25.46 -1.20 -11.83
CA THR A 261 26.19 -0.34 -12.75
C THR A 261 25.77 1.14 -12.60
N ALA A 262 24.48 1.40 -12.48
CA ALA A 262 23.96 2.75 -12.28
C ALA A 262 24.47 3.39 -10.99
N ILE A 263 24.51 2.63 -9.88
CA ILE A 263 25.00 3.11 -8.58
C ILE A 263 26.52 3.33 -8.61
N GLN A 264 27.29 2.44 -9.29
CA GLN A 264 28.75 2.53 -9.34
C GLN A 264 29.22 3.66 -10.24
N ARG A 265 28.63 3.78 -11.43
CA ARG A 265 29.05 4.76 -12.46
C ARG A 265 28.37 6.11 -12.33
N ARG A 266 27.39 6.23 -11.45
CA ARG A 266 26.53 7.44 -11.36
C ARG A 266 25.97 7.86 -12.73
N SER A 267 25.62 6.89 -13.54
CA SER A 267 25.04 7.10 -14.86
C SER A 267 24.15 5.92 -15.24
N ILE A 268 23.11 6.21 -16.02
CA ILE A 268 22.20 5.21 -16.56
C ILE A 268 22.22 5.25 -18.09
N VAL A 269 21.71 4.18 -18.69
CA VAL A 269 21.48 4.14 -20.14
C VAL A 269 20.02 3.79 -20.36
N ARG A 270 19.30 4.62 -21.13
CA ARG A 270 17.88 4.38 -21.45
C ARG A 270 17.73 3.14 -22.33
N VAL A 271 16.62 2.44 -22.19
CA VAL A 271 16.27 1.32 -23.08
C VAL A 271 16.21 1.79 -24.52
N GLY A 272 16.89 1.06 -25.42
CA GLY A 272 17.00 1.44 -26.85
C GLY A 272 18.05 2.51 -27.15
N SER A 273 18.84 2.96 -26.17
CA SER A 273 19.94 3.92 -26.35
C SER A 273 21.26 3.31 -25.91
N ASN A 274 22.37 3.88 -26.42
CA ASN A 274 23.73 3.59 -25.95
C ASN A 274 24.39 4.80 -25.26
N THR A 275 23.66 5.91 -25.13
CA THR A 275 24.19 7.16 -24.57
C THR A 275 24.03 7.14 -23.04
N PRO A 276 25.13 7.24 -22.27
CA PRO A 276 25.05 7.32 -20.82
C PRO A 276 24.50 8.70 -20.40
N VAL A 277 23.57 8.69 -19.47
CA VAL A 277 23.01 9.89 -18.84
C VAL A 277 23.54 9.94 -17.40
N PRO A 278 24.31 10.98 -17.02
CA PRO A 278 24.79 11.11 -15.63
C PRO A 278 23.63 11.38 -14.69
N VAL A 279 23.68 10.79 -13.49
CA VAL A 279 22.69 10.99 -12.42
C VAL A 279 23.39 11.09 -11.07
N ASP A 280 22.98 12.06 -10.27
CA ASP A 280 23.46 12.23 -8.89
C ASP A 280 22.30 12.01 -7.93
N ILE A 281 22.17 10.78 -7.43
CA ILE A 281 21.12 10.39 -6.52
C ILE A 281 21.68 9.94 -5.17
N ARG A 282 20.91 10.13 -4.11
CA ARG A 282 21.06 9.40 -2.87
C ARG A 282 20.11 8.19 -2.89
N LEU A 283 20.61 6.99 -2.65
CA LEU A 283 19.82 5.77 -2.71
C LEU A 283 19.42 5.29 -1.31
N ILE A 284 18.12 5.05 -1.11
CA ILE A 284 17.56 4.35 0.04
C ILE A 284 16.79 3.14 -0.49
N CYS A 285 17.10 1.94 0.01
CA CYS A 285 16.39 0.72 -0.32
C CYS A 285 15.64 0.19 0.89
N ALA A 286 14.50 -0.45 0.68
CA ALA A 286 13.77 -1.12 1.74
C ALA A 286 13.34 -2.53 1.31
N THR A 287 13.24 -3.46 2.27
CA THR A 287 12.72 -4.80 2.04
C THR A 287 12.27 -5.47 3.35
N ASN A 288 11.35 -6.42 3.24
CA ASN A 288 11.00 -7.35 4.30
C ASN A 288 11.70 -8.71 4.15
N ARG A 289 12.43 -8.93 3.04
CA ARG A 289 13.12 -10.20 2.76
C ARG A 289 14.53 -10.20 3.33
N ASN A 290 15.02 -11.37 3.67
CA ASN A 290 16.43 -11.57 4.03
C ASN A 290 17.28 -11.65 2.76
N LEU A 291 17.89 -10.51 2.37
CA LEU A 291 18.71 -10.44 1.15
C LEU A 291 19.97 -11.31 1.22
N SER A 292 20.50 -11.58 2.42
CA SER A 292 21.66 -12.49 2.58
C SER A 292 21.29 -13.92 2.22
N GLU A 293 20.16 -14.43 2.72
CA GLU A 293 19.66 -15.74 2.33
C GLU A 293 19.32 -15.83 0.83
N MET A 294 18.79 -14.74 0.25
CA MET A 294 18.54 -14.68 -1.19
C MET A 294 19.86 -14.72 -1.99
N ALA A 295 20.91 -14.08 -1.50
CA ALA A 295 22.22 -14.12 -2.13
C ALA A 295 22.82 -15.54 -2.07
N ASP A 296 22.72 -16.23 -0.92
CA ASP A 296 23.15 -17.62 -0.76
C ASP A 296 22.40 -18.57 -1.71
N LYS A 297 21.15 -18.31 -2.02
CA LYS A 297 20.32 -19.06 -2.98
C LYS A 297 20.54 -18.65 -4.44
N GLY A 298 21.34 -17.63 -4.72
CA GLY A 298 21.57 -17.09 -6.06
C GLY A 298 20.38 -16.27 -6.63
N GLU A 299 19.43 -15.86 -5.81
CA GLU A 299 18.28 -15.01 -6.17
C GLU A 299 18.60 -13.52 -6.09
N PHE A 300 19.64 -13.15 -5.33
CA PHE A 300 20.13 -11.78 -5.21
C PHE A 300 21.64 -11.74 -5.38
N ARG A 301 22.16 -10.67 -6.03
CA ARG A 301 23.62 -10.56 -6.25
C ARG A 301 24.30 -10.02 -5.00
N GLU A 302 25.34 -10.70 -4.58
CA GLU A 302 26.13 -10.34 -3.41
C GLU A 302 26.84 -8.97 -3.59
N ASP A 303 27.33 -8.69 -4.79
CA ASP A 303 27.99 -7.41 -5.11
C ASP A 303 27.04 -6.21 -5.03
N LEU A 304 25.77 -6.40 -5.43
CA LEU A 304 24.72 -5.40 -5.26
C LEU A 304 24.36 -5.23 -3.78
N LEU A 305 24.24 -6.32 -3.03
CA LEU A 305 23.94 -6.27 -1.60
C LEU A 305 24.97 -5.43 -0.85
N TYR A 306 26.26 -5.68 -1.06
CA TYR A 306 27.33 -4.86 -0.44
C TYR A 306 27.24 -3.39 -0.84
N ARG A 307 26.83 -3.09 -2.06
CA ARG A 307 26.74 -1.71 -2.54
C ARG A 307 25.57 -0.92 -1.97
N ILE A 308 24.41 -1.55 -1.79
CA ILE A 308 23.22 -0.90 -1.22
C ILE A 308 23.21 -0.88 0.31
N ASN A 309 23.91 -1.82 0.94
CA ASN A 309 23.95 -2.01 2.39
C ASN A 309 25.16 -1.30 3.03
N THR A 310 25.42 -0.04 2.65
CA THR A 310 26.48 0.74 3.29
C THR A 310 26.11 1.08 4.74
N ILE A 311 24.86 1.43 4.98
CA ILE A 311 24.27 1.62 6.31
C ILE A 311 23.01 0.75 6.39
N HIS A 312 22.96 -0.11 7.39
CA HIS A 312 21.80 -0.95 7.69
C HIS A 312 20.96 -0.35 8.81
N LEU A 313 19.67 -0.19 8.55
CA LEU A 313 18.67 0.26 9.54
C LEU A 313 17.57 -0.79 9.62
N GLU A 314 17.39 -1.37 10.79
CA GLU A 314 16.33 -2.34 11.04
C GLU A 314 15.22 -1.72 11.87
N ILE A 315 13.97 -1.83 11.38
CA ILE A 315 12.80 -1.36 12.14
C ILE A 315 12.23 -2.57 12.89
N PRO A 316 12.21 -2.52 14.23
CA PRO A 316 11.68 -3.63 15.02
C PRO A 316 10.19 -3.83 14.76
N ALA A 317 9.74 -5.08 14.86
CA ALA A 317 8.32 -5.41 14.79
C ALA A 317 7.55 -4.76 15.95
N LEU A 318 6.25 -4.48 15.73
CA LEU A 318 5.44 -3.78 16.75
C LEU A 318 5.34 -4.54 18.08
N ARG A 319 5.37 -5.88 18.05
CA ARG A 319 5.43 -6.74 19.24
C ARG A 319 6.70 -6.62 20.07
N GLU A 320 7.80 -6.12 19.46
CA GLU A 320 9.11 -5.89 20.11
C GLU A 320 9.23 -4.48 20.72
N ARG A 321 8.22 -3.64 20.49
CA ARG A 321 8.10 -2.25 21.01
C ARG A 321 6.71 -2.02 21.58
N GLN A 322 6.34 -2.84 22.55
CA GLN A 322 4.98 -2.82 23.14
C GLN A 322 4.60 -1.47 23.73
N GLU A 323 5.56 -0.71 24.25
CA GLU A 323 5.37 0.63 24.80
C GLU A 323 4.77 1.59 23.76
N ASP A 324 5.01 1.36 22.47
CA ASP A 324 4.56 2.23 21.39
C ASP A 324 3.12 1.92 20.94
N ILE A 325 2.55 0.74 21.29
CA ILE A 325 1.25 0.28 20.79
C ILE A 325 0.14 1.25 21.19
N ILE A 326 0.02 1.57 22.46
CA ILE A 326 -1.07 2.43 22.95
C ILE A 326 -0.90 3.89 22.48
N PRO A 327 0.28 4.52 22.57
CA PRO A 327 0.47 5.85 21.99
C PRO A 327 0.16 5.93 20.48
N LEU A 328 0.55 4.92 19.69
CA LEU A 328 0.18 4.85 18.28
C LEU A 328 -1.33 4.73 18.08
N ALA A 329 -1.99 3.85 18.84
CA ALA A 329 -3.44 3.69 18.79
C ALA A 329 -4.17 5.00 19.11
N GLU A 330 -3.76 5.74 20.14
CA GLU A 330 -4.36 7.03 20.50
C GLU A 330 -4.16 8.11 19.42
N ARG A 331 -3.00 8.13 18.76
CA ARG A 331 -2.77 9.01 17.59
C ARG A 331 -3.70 8.66 16.44
N PHE A 332 -3.86 7.39 16.13
CA PHE A 332 -4.80 6.94 15.09
C PHE A 332 -6.25 7.28 15.45
N ILE A 333 -6.68 7.03 16.68
CA ILE A 333 -8.02 7.43 17.16
C ILE A 333 -8.24 8.92 16.92
N THR A 334 -7.31 9.77 17.36
CA THR A 334 -7.40 11.23 17.20
C THR A 334 -7.52 11.62 15.72
N ARG A 335 -6.70 11.00 14.85
CA ARG A 335 -6.72 11.25 13.42
C ARG A 335 -8.04 10.83 12.79
N PHE A 336 -8.54 9.62 13.08
CA PHE A 336 -9.78 9.11 12.52
C PHE A 336 -11.02 9.80 13.08
N CYS A 337 -11.05 10.17 14.36
CA CYS A 337 -12.13 11.01 14.89
C CYS A 337 -12.25 12.33 14.13
N LYS A 338 -11.10 12.99 13.86
CA LYS A 338 -11.09 14.21 13.04
C LYS A 338 -11.53 13.96 11.60
N GLN A 339 -11.06 12.88 10.99
CA GLN A 339 -11.37 12.52 9.60
C GLN A 339 -12.86 12.22 9.39
N TYR A 340 -13.48 11.49 10.33
CA TYR A 340 -14.89 11.07 10.24
C TYR A 340 -15.86 11.97 11.01
N GLY A 341 -15.40 13.12 11.51
CA GLY A 341 -16.26 14.06 12.25
C GLY A 341 -16.86 13.50 13.54
N LYS A 342 -16.21 12.47 14.14
CA LYS A 342 -16.67 11.85 15.38
C LYS A 342 -16.14 12.61 16.62
N PRO A 343 -16.85 12.54 17.76
CA PRO A 343 -16.34 13.08 19.03
C PRO A 343 -15.04 12.39 19.43
N ALA A 344 -14.29 12.99 20.34
CA ALA A 344 -13.06 12.39 20.86
C ALA A 344 -13.38 11.07 21.58
N LEU A 345 -12.92 9.95 21.00
CA LEU A 345 -13.07 8.61 21.54
C LEU A 345 -11.86 8.25 22.41
N ARG A 346 -12.06 7.36 23.39
CA ARG A 346 -10.99 6.84 24.26
C ARG A 346 -11.06 5.32 24.33
N LEU A 347 -9.90 4.68 24.50
CA LEU A 347 -9.83 3.24 24.76
C LEU A 347 -10.25 2.97 26.22
N ASP A 348 -11.08 1.96 26.43
CA ASP A 348 -11.29 1.40 27.76
C ASP A 348 -10.09 0.51 28.18
N ASN A 349 -10.03 0.12 29.45
CA ASN A 349 -8.91 -0.67 29.97
C ASN A 349 -8.85 -2.06 29.32
N ALA A 350 -9.99 -2.71 29.08
CA ALA A 350 -10.06 -4.01 28.45
C ALA A 350 -9.59 -3.96 26.98
N ALA A 351 -9.88 -2.86 26.26
CA ALA A 351 -9.36 -2.64 24.92
C ALA A 351 -7.83 -2.42 24.92
N ARG A 352 -7.30 -1.64 25.89
CA ARG A 352 -5.84 -1.44 26.03
C ARG A 352 -5.12 -2.77 26.23
N GLU A 353 -5.59 -3.58 27.17
CA GLU A 353 -5.02 -4.92 27.42
C GLU A 353 -5.08 -5.81 26.17
N LYS A 354 -6.20 -5.82 25.47
CA LYS A 354 -6.38 -6.60 24.25
C LYS A 354 -5.41 -6.18 23.15
N LEU A 355 -5.21 -4.88 22.96
CA LEU A 355 -4.27 -4.35 21.98
C LEU A 355 -2.81 -4.70 22.32
N MET A 356 -2.45 -4.66 23.60
CA MET A 356 -1.10 -5.01 24.08
C MET A 356 -0.78 -6.50 23.94
N LEU A 357 -1.78 -7.38 24.10
CA LEU A 357 -1.61 -8.83 24.03
C LEU A 357 -1.60 -9.36 22.59
N HIS A 358 -1.96 -8.55 21.61
CA HIS A 358 -2.03 -9.00 20.22
C HIS A 358 -0.62 -8.98 19.55
N PRO A 359 -0.26 -10.01 18.77
CA PRO A 359 1.09 -10.14 18.18
C PRO A 359 1.37 -9.16 17.03
N TRP A 360 0.35 -8.53 16.45
CA TRP A 360 0.47 -7.53 15.37
C TRP A 360 1.33 -8.01 14.20
N SER A 361 1.01 -9.15 13.60
CA SER A 361 1.75 -9.70 12.45
C SER A 361 1.79 -8.76 11.24
N GLY A 362 0.79 -7.91 11.07
CA GLY A 362 0.76 -6.81 10.09
C GLY A 362 1.25 -5.47 10.64
N ASN A 363 1.84 -5.46 11.84
CA ASN A 363 2.48 -4.32 12.49
C ASN A 363 1.59 -3.06 12.59
N ILE A 364 2.13 -1.88 12.30
CA ILE A 364 1.42 -0.60 12.39
C ILE A 364 0.24 -0.55 11.40
N ARG A 365 0.36 -1.18 10.22
CA ARG A 365 -0.71 -1.20 9.22
C ARG A 365 -1.93 -1.96 9.74
N GLU A 366 -1.72 -3.09 10.42
CA GLU A 366 -2.79 -3.86 11.04
C GLU A 366 -3.44 -3.10 12.21
N LEU A 367 -2.61 -2.49 13.08
CA LEU A 367 -3.10 -1.65 14.18
C LEU A 367 -3.94 -0.48 13.65
N GLU A 368 -3.46 0.23 12.63
CA GLU A 368 -4.15 1.35 11.99
C GLU A 368 -5.53 0.94 11.48
N HIS A 369 -5.63 -0.18 10.72
CA HIS A 369 -6.91 -0.69 10.21
C HIS A 369 -7.84 -1.14 11.34
N ALA A 370 -7.31 -1.77 12.40
CA ALA A 370 -8.13 -2.20 13.54
C ALA A 370 -8.74 -1.00 14.28
N ILE A 371 -7.96 0.06 14.49
CA ILE A 371 -8.42 1.31 15.11
C ILE A 371 -9.42 2.03 14.19
N GLU A 372 -9.14 2.15 12.90
CA GLU A 372 -10.04 2.79 11.94
C GLU A 372 -11.41 2.13 11.96
N LYS A 373 -11.45 0.79 11.84
CA LYS A 373 -12.69 0.02 11.92
C LYS A 373 -13.43 0.25 13.23
N ALA A 374 -12.72 0.23 14.36
CA ALA A 374 -13.32 0.45 15.67
C ALA A 374 -13.91 1.87 15.80
N VAL A 375 -13.22 2.89 15.31
CA VAL A 375 -13.71 4.28 15.29
C VAL A 375 -14.95 4.42 14.43
N ILE A 376 -14.99 3.82 13.23
CA ILE A 376 -16.17 3.88 12.34
C ILE A 376 -17.40 3.26 12.98
N ILE A 377 -17.25 2.09 13.61
CA ILE A 377 -18.38 1.31 14.16
C ILE A 377 -18.84 1.85 15.54
N CYS A 378 -17.98 2.56 16.27
CA CYS A 378 -18.32 3.03 17.61
C CYS A 378 -19.41 4.12 17.59
N ASP A 379 -20.52 3.87 18.28
CA ASP A 379 -21.59 4.86 18.49
C ASP A 379 -21.49 5.55 19.87
N GLY A 380 -20.59 5.09 20.74
CA GLY A 380 -20.38 5.63 22.07
C GLY A 380 -19.21 6.60 22.18
N THR A 381 -18.74 6.85 23.41
CA THR A 381 -17.55 7.68 23.71
C THR A 381 -16.31 6.84 24.01
N PHE A 382 -16.46 5.53 24.19
CA PHE A 382 -15.37 4.60 24.50
C PHE A 382 -15.28 3.47 23.47
N LEU A 383 -14.07 3.18 23.05
CA LEU A 383 -13.73 2.02 22.24
C LEU A 383 -13.53 0.82 23.17
N SER A 384 -14.52 -0.09 23.19
CA SER A 384 -14.48 -1.30 24.02
C SER A 384 -13.73 -2.43 23.33
N ALA A 385 -13.26 -3.40 24.12
CA ALA A 385 -12.58 -4.59 23.62
C ALA A 385 -13.41 -5.42 22.60
N GLY A 386 -14.75 -5.33 22.65
CA GLY A 386 -15.65 -6.01 21.71
C GLY A 386 -15.59 -5.45 20.29
N LEU A 387 -15.23 -4.18 20.11
CA LEU A 387 -15.07 -3.56 18.78
C LEU A 387 -13.83 -4.05 18.02
N PHE A 388 -12.83 -4.54 18.73
CA PHE A 388 -11.60 -5.06 18.15
C PHE A 388 -11.73 -6.56 17.85
N GLN A 389 -12.22 -6.92 16.65
CA GLN A 389 -12.25 -8.29 16.17
C GLN A 389 -10.85 -8.66 15.62
N LEU A 390 -9.88 -8.81 16.52
CA LEU A 390 -8.53 -9.19 16.16
C LEU A 390 -8.51 -10.70 15.88
N GLN A 391 -8.28 -11.07 14.62
CA GLN A 391 -8.05 -12.46 14.24
C GLN A 391 -6.64 -12.84 14.69
N ARG A 392 -6.53 -13.74 15.64
CA ARG A 392 -5.26 -14.48 15.79
C ARG A 392 -5.11 -15.28 14.50
N ARG A 393 -4.21 -14.87 13.64
CA ARG A 393 -3.69 -15.76 12.62
C ARG A 393 -3.14 -16.95 13.42
N ASN A 394 -3.81 -18.11 13.34
CA ASN A 394 -3.24 -19.33 13.89
C ASN A 394 -1.89 -19.47 13.20
N GLU A 395 -0.83 -19.13 13.91
CA GLU A 395 0.47 -19.66 13.58
C GLU A 395 0.25 -21.15 13.45
N ALA A 396 0.46 -21.68 12.26
CA ALA A 396 0.55 -23.11 12.10
C ALA A 396 1.54 -23.56 13.19
N PRO A 397 1.17 -24.50 14.06
CA PRO A 397 2.04 -24.85 15.17
C PRO A 397 3.42 -25.11 14.57
N GLU A 398 4.42 -24.35 15.00
CA GLU A 398 5.83 -24.62 14.65
C GLU A 398 6.03 -26.11 14.96
N MET A 399 6.18 -26.87 13.91
CA MET A 399 6.58 -28.27 14.06
C MET A 399 8.02 -28.19 14.55
N PRO A 400 8.31 -28.72 15.75
CA PRO A 400 9.69 -28.71 16.24
C PRO A 400 10.58 -29.37 15.20
N ALA A 401 11.63 -28.66 14.77
CA ALA A 401 12.51 -28.99 13.65
C ALA A 401 13.33 -30.30 13.81
N ALA A 402 12.98 -31.16 14.75
CA ALA A 402 13.66 -32.41 15.05
C ALA A 402 12.72 -33.53 15.50
N SER A 403 11.45 -33.53 15.12
CA SER A 403 10.57 -34.65 15.45
C SER A 403 10.63 -35.72 14.38
N THR A 404 10.92 -36.95 14.81
CA THR A 404 10.82 -38.12 13.93
C THR A 404 9.36 -38.34 13.51
N LEU A 405 9.14 -39.07 12.41
CA LEU A 405 7.78 -39.46 12.00
C LEU A 405 6.99 -40.11 13.17
N GLU A 406 7.71 -40.83 14.03
CA GLU A 406 7.13 -41.47 15.22
C GLU A 406 6.67 -40.46 16.27
N ASP A 407 7.41 -39.37 16.50
CA ASP A 407 7.03 -38.31 17.44
C ASP A 407 5.82 -37.54 16.96
N MET A 408 5.78 -37.27 15.64
CA MET A 408 4.61 -36.62 15.00
C MET A 408 3.36 -37.47 15.12
N GLU A 409 3.49 -38.75 14.86
CA GLU A 409 2.39 -39.72 14.97
C GLU A 409 1.90 -39.84 16.41
N LYS A 410 2.79 -39.92 17.39
CA LYS A 410 2.48 -39.93 18.82
C LYS A 410 1.73 -38.67 19.25
N GLN A 411 2.18 -37.49 18.84
CA GLN A 411 1.53 -36.22 19.14
C GLN A 411 0.13 -36.14 18.51
N MET A 412 -0.02 -36.60 17.26
CA MET A 412 -1.28 -36.57 16.55
C MET A 412 -2.31 -37.49 17.21
N ILE A 413 -1.91 -38.69 17.64
CA ILE A 413 -2.77 -39.63 18.41
C ILE A 413 -3.17 -38.99 19.73
N ARG A 414 -2.25 -38.39 20.48
CA ARG A 414 -2.52 -37.77 21.79
C ARG A 414 -3.49 -36.59 21.66
N ARG A 415 -3.27 -35.67 20.71
CA ARG A 415 -4.18 -34.55 20.48
C ARG A 415 -5.60 -35.00 20.07
N THR A 416 -5.70 -36.07 19.27
CA THR A 416 -6.99 -36.57 18.84
C THR A 416 -7.72 -37.32 19.97
N LEU A 417 -6.99 -37.99 20.85
CA LEU A 417 -7.53 -38.60 22.08
C LEU A 417 -8.15 -37.55 23.01
N ASP A 418 -7.41 -36.42 23.23
CA ASP A 418 -7.90 -35.32 24.06
C ASP A 418 -9.15 -34.67 23.45
N LYS A 419 -9.17 -34.47 22.12
CA LYS A 419 -10.34 -33.89 21.42
C LYS A 419 -11.58 -34.79 21.44
N CYS A 420 -11.39 -36.10 21.39
CA CYS A 420 -12.48 -37.07 21.37
C CYS A 420 -12.86 -37.61 22.76
N GLY A 421 -12.35 -37.01 23.84
CA GLY A 421 -12.66 -37.39 25.21
C GLY A 421 -12.35 -38.88 25.50
N GLY A 422 -11.31 -39.45 24.89
CA GLY A 422 -10.90 -40.86 25.07
C GLY A 422 -11.70 -41.88 24.26
N ASN A 423 -12.62 -41.50 23.39
CA ASN A 423 -13.40 -42.42 22.57
C ASN A 423 -12.56 -42.97 21.39
N LEU A 424 -11.97 -44.17 21.60
CA LEU A 424 -11.09 -44.83 20.64
C LEU A 424 -11.69 -45.06 19.25
N SER A 425 -12.98 -45.27 19.15
CA SER A 425 -13.68 -45.47 17.87
C SER A 425 -13.73 -44.15 17.06
N ALA A 426 -14.03 -43.05 17.74
CA ALA A 426 -14.04 -41.72 17.14
C ALA A 426 -12.62 -41.28 16.73
N VAL A 427 -11.61 -41.56 17.57
CA VAL A 427 -10.19 -41.27 17.27
C VAL A 427 -9.71 -42.06 16.06
N ALA A 428 -10.00 -43.34 15.97
CA ALA A 428 -9.62 -44.18 14.83
C ALA A 428 -10.23 -43.68 13.52
N SER A 429 -11.53 -43.33 13.55
CA SER A 429 -12.24 -42.76 12.41
C SER A 429 -11.64 -41.43 11.97
N GLN A 430 -11.31 -40.52 12.90
CA GLN A 430 -10.76 -39.21 12.62
C GLN A 430 -9.32 -39.29 12.08
N LEU A 431 -8.56 -40.30 12.51
CA LEU A 431 -7.18 -40.53 12.01
C LEU A 431 -7.13 -41.39 10.74
N GLY A 432 -8.28 -41.87 10.23
CA GLY A 432 -8.35 -42.71 9.03
C GLY A 432 -7.73 -44.10 9.19
N ILE A 433 -7.64 -44.62 10.42
CA ILE A 433 -7.03 -45.95 10.74
C ILE A 433 -8.03 -46.88 11.43
N THR A 434 -7.73 -48.16 11.41
CA THR A 434 -8.58 -49.12 12.15
C THR A 434 -8.37 -49.00 13.67
N ARG A 435 -9.39 -49.33 14.46
CA ARG A 435 -9.30 -49.33 15.93
C ARG A 435 -8.16 -50.23 16.41
N GLN A 436 -7.91 -51.34 15.71
CA GLN A 436 -6.84 -52.29 16.06
C GLN A 436 -5.46 -51.64 15.80
N THR A 437 -5.32 -50.94 14.69
CA THR A 437 -4.08 -50.18 14.34
C THR A 437 -3.82 -49.10 15.39
N LEU A 438 -4.85 -48.36 15.80
CA LEU A 438 -4.74 -47.34 16.85
C LEU A 438 -4.26 -47.96 18.17
N TYR A 439 -4.83 -49.07 18.57
CA TYR A 439 -4.46 -49.77 19.81
C TYR A 439 -3.00 -50.23 19.80
N ASN A 440 -2.56 -50.80 18.69
CA ASN A 440 -1.14 -51.20 18.51
C ASN A 440 -0.18 -50.01 18.59
N LYS A 441 -0.55 -48.85 17.98
CA LYS A 441 0.24 -47.63 18.02
C LYS A 441 0.25 -47.01 19.43
N MET A 442 -0.88 -46.97 20.12
CA MET A 442 -0.94 -46.51 21.51
C MET A 442 -0.05 -47.36 22.41
N LYS A 443 -0.10 -48.70 22.27
CA LYS A 443 0.78 -49.60 23.01
C LYS A 443 2.27 -49.37 22.69
N LYS A 444 2.60 -49.12 21.41
CA LYS A 444 3.98 -48.80 20.98
C LYS A 444 4.47 -47.50 21.62
N TYR A 445 3.63 -46.48 21.71
CA TYR A 445 4.01 -45.10 22.15
C TYR A 445 3.76 -44.84 23.65
N GLY A 446 3.22 -45.81 24.38
CA GLY A 446 2.93 -45.69 25.82
C GLY A 446 1.85 -44.63 26.12
N LEU A 447 0.77 -44.62 25.31
CA LEU A 447 -0.39 -43.72 25.42
C LEU A 447 -1.59 -44.44 26.02
#